data_9a1b9b881f0d560b49232b57516e51ab
#
_entry.id   9a1b9b881f0d560b49232b57516e51ab
#
_cell.length_a   1.000
_cell.length_b   1.000
_cell.length_c   1.000
_cell.angle_alpha   90.00
_cell.angle_beta   90.00
_cell.angle_gamma   90.00
#
_symmetry.space_group_name_H-M   'P 1'
#
loop_
_entity.id
_entity.type
_entity.pdbx_description
1 polymer ?
#
loop_
_entity_poly.entity_id
_entity_poly.type
_entity_poly.pdbx_seq_one_letter_code
_entity_poly.pdbx_strand_id
1 'polypeptide(L)'
;MEVNSIQNYHKHTCCSNIYTPDSPATYEQYAKRAVELGHKVLCSLEHGWQGKYHECREIAIKYGLKFVFGTEAYWVKDRHEKDRTNCHIVLLAKNENGREWINEVLSTANEDGYYYRPRLDEELLFSLPPDDVFVTSACVAFWHYEPEYVEQLVCKLHNYFKDNFMLEIQAHNTDKQKQLNTRILKFSKKYGIQMIVGLDSHYIYSEQSVERDELLAASGTHYDDEDGWYMDYPDDDTIRQRFAQQGVIPADEVEKAMRNTDLICDFEDYQSEVFETNRKLPSIYPDKTPEEKFKIYNHLISQKFKEYMKHVPPEDYQRYYDGVKMEIYTYKDTGMVDYPLMDYEIVKRGIQYGGIITNTGRGSAVGYFTNTLCGFSKVDRFKSPIPLYPERFLSKTRIIETNSLPDIDMNISSQEPFERAQREILGDDHAYPMIAFGTMKKKAAFKMYARAKKLDFD
;
A
#
# COMPACT_ATOMS: atom_id res chain seq x y z
N MET A 1 35.72 -16.50 -12.40
CA MET A 1 34.78 -16.49 -11.29
C MET A 1 33.99 -15.21 -11.45
N GLU A 2 32.74 -15.32 -11.80
CA GLU A 2 31.83 -14.14 -11.71
C GLU A 2 31.86 -13.70 -10.25
N VAL A 3 32.26 -12.48 -10.02
CA VAL A 3 32.13 -11.85 -8.69
C VAL A 3 30.63 -11.61 -8.53
N ASN A 4 29.97 -12.45 -7.73
CA ASN A 4 28.56 -12.25 -7.43
C ASN A 4 28.44 -10.94 -6.68
N SER A 5 27.68 -10.01 -7.23
CA SER A 5 27.41 -8.71 -6.65
C SER A 5 26.29 -8.83 -5.62
N ILE A 6 26.32 -8.04 -4.54
CA ILE A 6 25.25 -8.00 -3.54
C ILE A 6 23.89 -7.72 -4.19
N GLN A 7 22.80 -8.26 -3.63
CA GLN A 7 21.45 -7.86 -3.96
C GLN A 7 20.91 -6.92 -2.87
N ASN A 8 20.60 -5.67 -3.22
CA ASN A 8 20.03 -4.72 -2.26
C ASN A 8 18.53 -5.00 -2.06
N TYR A 9 18.23 -5.88 -1.11
CA TYR A 9 16.86 -6.21 -0.75
C TYR A 9 16.29 -5.24 0.30
N HIS A 10 17.11 -4.73 1.22
CA HIS A 10 16.69 -3.84 2.31
C HIS A 10 16.89 -2.38 1.89
N LYS A 11 15.79 -1.77 1.46
CA LYS A 11 15.74 -0.39 0.98
C LYS A 11 14.36 0.22 1.15
N HIS A 12 14.32 1.54 1.27
CA HIS A 12 13.10 2.33 1.40
C HIS A 12 12.98 3.35 0.29
N THR A 13 11.74 3.56 -0.17
CA THR A 13 11.44 4.58 -1.18
C THR A 13 10.55 5.67 -0.58
N CYS A 14 10.21 6.67 -1.39
CA CYS A 14 9.23 7.68 -0.99
C CYS A 14 7.86 7.09 -0.61
N CYS A 15 7.60 5.81 -0.88
CA CYS A 15 6.42 5.09 -0.41
C CYS A 15 6.47 4.76 1.09
N SER A 16 7.67 4.70 1.70
CA SER A 16 7.83 4.55 3.16
C SER A 16 7.42 5.79 3.95
N ASN A 17 7.31 6.94 3.30
CA ASN A 17 7.08 8.25 3.94
C ASN A 17 5.66 8.44 4.53
N ILE A 18 4.86 7.39 4.63
CA ILE A 18 3.52 7.46 5.23
C ILE A 18 3.54 7.69 6.73
N TYR A 19 4.60 7.28 7.39
CA TYR A 19 4.76 7.44 8.84
C TYR A 19 5.83 8.46 9.21
N THR A 20 7.00 8.35 8.60
CA THR A 20 8.13 9.26 8.80
C THR A 20 8.71 9.58 7.43
N PRO A 21 8.72 10.84 6.99
CA PRO A 21 9.27 11.20 5.69
C PRO A 21 10.80 11.27 5.78
N ASP A 22 11.46 10.20 5.41
CA ASP A 22 12.91 10.04 5.47
C ASP A 22 13.54 9.42 4.20
N SER A 23 12.72 9.09 3.20
CA SER A 23 13.20 8.45 1.96
C SER A 23 12.86 9.30 0.74
N PRO A 24 13.79 10.01 0.12
CA PRO A 24 13.54 10.78 -1.09
C PRO A 24 13.55 9.94 -2.38
N ALA A 25 14.11 8.73 -2.36
CA ALA A 25 14.31 7.91 -3.55
C ALA A 25 13.04 7.22 -4.04
N THR A 26 13.00 6.91 -5.35
CA THR A 26 11.90 6.19 -6.01
C THR A 26 12.34 4.79 -6.45
N TYR A 27 11.38 3.89 -6.73
CA TYR A 27 11.68 2.58 -7.30
C TYR A 27 12.48 2.67 -8.61
N GLU A 28 12.19 3.67 -9.45
CA GLU A 28 12.91 3.84 -10.72
C GLU A 28 14.37 4.23 -10.52
N GLN A 29 14.68 5.06 -9.53
CA GLN A 29 16.07 5.40 -9.19
C GLN A 29 16.82 4.18 -8.67
N TYR A 30 16.20 3.38 -7.79
CA TYR A 30 16.76 2.12 -7.32
C TYR A 30 16.99 1.12 -8.45
N ALA A 31 16.04 0.98 -9.40
CA ALA A 31 16.18 0.08 -10.55
C ALA A 31 17.35 0.49 -11.45
N LYS A 32 17.48 1.78 -11.75
CA LYS A 32 18.63 2.30 -12.54
C LYS A 32 19.95 1.96 -11.86
N ARG A 33 20.06 2.23 -10.56
CA ARG A 33 21.27 1.94 -9.78
C ARG A 33 21.57 0.44 -9.72
N ALA A 34 20.56 -0.40 -9.55
CA ALA A 34 20.71 -1.86 -9.57
C ALA A 34 21.32 -2.33 -10.91
N VAL A 35 20.81 -1.83 -12.03
CA VAL A 35 21.35 -2.16 -13.37
C VAL A 35 22.79 -1.66 -13.53
N GLU A 36 23.11 -0.44 -13.08
CA GLU A 36 24.49 0.11 -13.11
C GLU A 36 25.47 -0.79 -12.33
N LEU A 37 25.04 -1.35 -11.21
CA LEU A 37 25.85 -2.21 -10.35
C LEU A 37 25.84 -3.69 -10.76
N GLY A 38 25.05 -4.07 -11.78
CA GLY A 38 24.89 -5.47 -12.20
C GLY A 38 24.02 -6.32 -11.26
N HIS A 39 23.26 -5.69 -10.38
CA HIS A 39 22.30 -6.37 -9.50
C HIS A 39 21.10 -6.88 -10.30
N LYS A 40 20.45 -7.93 -9.81
CA LYS A 40 19.42 -8.68 -10.56
C LYS A 40 18.01 -8.50 -9.99
N VAL A 41 17.89 -7.92 -8.81
CA VAL A 41 16.62 -7.89 -8.05
C VAL A 41 16.19 -6.46 -7.76
N LEU A 42 14.89 -6.21 -7.82
CA LEU A 42 14.24 -5.03 -7.29
C LEU A 42 13.16 -5.46 -6.30
N CYS A 43 13.36 -5.21 -5.02
CA CYS A 43 12.38 -5.51 -3.98
C CYS A 43 11.42 -4.34 -3.78
N SER A 44 10.14 -4.62 -3.47
CA SER A 44 9.31 -3.67 -2.72
C SER A 44 9.50 -3.95 -1.23
N LEU A 45 10.03 -3.00 -0.48
CA LEU A 45 10.27 -3.17 0.95
C LEU A 45 10.05 -1.83 1.65
N GLU A 46 8.82 -1.58 2.06
CA GLU A 46 8.44 -0.33 2.69
C GLU A 46 8.13 -0.53 4.18
N HIS A 47 8.13 0.54 4.97
CA HIS A 47 7.86 0.48 6.40
C HIS A 47 6.40 0.12 6.70
N GLY A 48 6.15 -1.10 7.19
CA GLY A 48 4.89 -1.54 7.76
C GLY A 48 3.71 -1.67 6.78
N TRP A 49 3.96 -1.65 5.47
CA TRP A 49 2.93 -1.84 4.45
C TRP A 49 3.52 -2.34 3.12
N GLN A 50 2.66 -2.63 2.13
CA GLN A 50 3.10 -3.20 0.86
C GLN A 50 3.66 -2.16 -0.13
N GLY A 51 3.61 -0.88 0.19
CA GLY A 51 3.99 0.17 -0.74
C GLY A 51 3.13 0.18 -2.00
N LYS A 52 3.72 0.65 -3.07
CA LYS A 52 3.16 0.53 -4.42
C LYS A 52 3.82 -0.64 -5.15
N TYR A 53 3.70 -1.84 -4.61
CA TYR A 53 4.44 -3.00 -5.13
C TYR A 53 4.13 -3.32 -6.59
N HIS A 54 2.92 -3.03 -7.10
CA HIS A 54 2.60 -3.16 -8.52
C HIS A 54 3.43 -2.20 -9.40
N GLU A 55 3.64 -0.95 -8.96
CA GLU A 55 4.51 0.02 -9.64
C GLU A 55 5.97 -0.46 -9.62
N CYS A 56 6.43 -0.99 -8.47
CA CYS A 56 7.74 -1.61 -8.33
C CYS A 56 7.93 -2.76 -9.31
N ARG A 57 6.93 -3.62 -9.46
CA ARG A 57 6.93 -4.75 -10.40
C ARG A 57 7.04 -4.27 -11.85
N GLU A 58 6.23 -3.31 -12.27
CA GLU A 58 6.28 -2.75 -13.63
C GLU A 58 7.66 -2.13 -13.93
N ILE A 59 8.27 -1.47 -12.94
CA ILE A 59 9.61 -0.93 -13.05
C ILE A 59 10.65 -2.07 -13.13
N ALA A 60 10.53 -3.12 -12.33
CA ALA A 60 11.41 -4.27 -12.40
C ALA A 60 11.40 -4.91 -13.81
N ILE A 61 10.21 -5.14 -14.37
CA ILE A 61 10.05 -5.65 -15.75
C ILE A 61 10.71 -4.71 -16.76
N LYS A 62 10.46 -3.40 -16.68
CA LYS A 62 11.03 -2.37 -17.55
C LYS A 62 12.56 -2.40 -17.59
N TYR A 63 13.20 -2.68 -16.47
CA TYR A 63 14.66 -2.69 -16.33
C TYR A 63 15.27 -4.09 -16.40
N GLY A 64 14.50 -5.13 -16.68
CA GLY A 64 14.97 -6.52 -16.75
C GLY A 64 15.43 -7.09 -15.41
N LEU A 65 14.88 -6.58 -14.30
CA LEU A 65 15.14 -7.02 -12.95
C LEU A 65 14.05 -7.99 -12.48
N LYS A 66 14.43 -8.94 -11.61
CA LYS A 66 13.46 -9.77 -10.91
C LYS A 66 12.74 -8.93 -9.83
N PHE A 67 11.42 -8.96 -9.84
CA PHE A 67 10.62 -8.37 -8.77
C PHE A 67 10.56 -9.30 -7.57
N VAL A 68 10.76 -8.75 -6.37
CA VAL A 68 10.55 -9.46 -5.09
C VAL A 68 9.64 -8.62 -4.19
N PHE A 69 8.56 -9.24 -3.74
CA PHE A 69 7.63 -8.62 -2.80
C PHE A 69 8.12 -8.76 -1.37
N GLY A 70 8.03 -7.69 -0.58
CA GLY A 70 8.39 -7.71 0.83
C GLY A 70 7.89 -6.49 1.59
N THR A 71 8.19 -6.47 2.85
CA THR A 71 7.93 -5.37 3.78
C THR A 71 8.93 -5.38 4.91
N GLU A 72 9.31 -4.22 5.42
CA GLU A 72 9.91 -4.09 6.74
C GLU A 72 8.77 -3.84 7.74
N ALA A 73 8.28 -4.93 8.33
CA ALA A 73 7.15 -4.90 9.24
C ALA A 73 7.56 -4.40 10.63
N TYR A 74 6.62 -3.78 11.33
CA TYR A 74 6.77 -3.46 12.76
C TYR A 74 6.34 -4.65 13.62
N TRP A 75 7.13 -5.01 14.62
CA TRP A 75 6.74 -6.05 15.55
C TRP A 75 6.85 -5.62 17.00
N VAL A 76 6.02 -6.22 17.86
CA VAL A 76 5.94 -5.99 19.32
C VAL A 76 5.73 -7.32 20.03
N LYS A 77 5.83 -7.33 21.36
CA LYS A 77 5.59 -8.54 22.18
C LYS A 77 4.13 -9.00 22.14
N ASP A 78 3.21 -8.06 22.16
CA ASP A 78 1.76 -8.28 22.09
C ASP A 78 1.12 -7.10 21.34
N ARG A 79 0.48 -7.39 20.20
CA ARG A 79 -0.15 -6.38 19.34
C ARG A 79 -1.38 -5.72 19.95
N HIS A 80 -2.01 -6.36 20.96
CA HIS A 80 -3.19 -5.82 21.65
C HIS A 80 -2.81 -4.83 22.75
N GLU A 81 -1.55 -4.82 23.22
CA GLU A 81 -1.05 -3.87 24.19
C GLU A 81 -0.70 -2.52 23.53
N LYS A 82 -0.81 -1.42 24.29
CA LYS A 82 -0.46 -0.07 23.83
C LYS A 82 1.05 0.19 23.90
N ASP A 83 1.83 -0.68 23.26
CA ASP A 83 3.28 -0.56 23.16
C ASP A 83 3.67 0.26 21.92
N ARG A 84 4.55 1.25 22.10
CA ARG A 84 5.12 2.09 21.04
C ARG A 84 6.52 1.68 20.62
N THR A 85 7.04 0.56 21.13
CA THR A 85 8.31 0.02 20.74
C THR A 85 8.21 -0.43 19.29
N ASN A 86 8.79 0.34 18.38
CA ASN A 86 8.78 0.02 16.96
C ASN A 86 10.00 -0.87 16.64
N CYS A 87 9.87 -2.16 16.84
CA CYS A 87 10.87 -3.11 16.35
C CYS A 87 10.60 -3.43 14.88
N HIS A 88 11.67 -3.64 14.12
CA HIS A 88 11.58 -3.95 12.70
C HIS A 88 11.93 -5.41 12.42
N ILE A 89 11.29 -5.99 11.40
CA ILE A 89 11.60 -7.31 10.85
C ILE A 89 11.36 -7.29 9.35
N VAL A 90 12.31 -7.78 8.56
CA VAL A 90 12.14 -7.88 7.11
C VAL A 90 11.48 -9.20 6.77
N LEU A 91 10.44 -9.12 5.94
CA LEU A 91 9.72 -10.26 5.38
C LEU A 91 9.77 -10.17 3.85
N LEU A 92 10.30 -11.19 3.18
CA LEU A 92 10.33 -11.29 1.71
C LEU A 92 9.57 -12.54 1.28
N ALA A 93 8.71 -12.39 0.28
CA ALA A 93 8.01 -13.52 -0.32
C ALA A 93 8.94 -14.29 -1.25
N LYS A 94 9.07 -15.59 -1.06
CA LYS A 94 9.85 -16.47 -1.94
C LYS A 94 9.01 -16.93 -3.16
N ASN A 95 7.69 -16.88 -3.03
CA ASN A 95 6.72 -17.29 -4.05
C ASN A 95 5.38 -16.57 -3.82
N GLU A 96 4.38 -16.87 -4.65
CA GLU A 96 3.04 -16.25 -4.54
C GLU A 96 2.34 -16.58 -3.22
N ASN A 97 2.45 -17.80 -2.70
CA ASN A 97 1.86 -18.15 -1.40
C ASN A 97 2.46 -17.31 -0.26
N GLY A 98 3.78 -17.10 -0.26
CA GLY A 98 4.44 -16.21 0.70
C GLY A 98 3.95 -14.77 0.61
N ARG A 99 3.68 -14.25 -0.60
CA ARG A 99 3.12 -12.91 -0.82
C ARG A 99 1.70 -12.81 -0.24
N GLU A 100 0.87 -13.80 -0.48
CA GLU A 100 -0.50 -13.80 0.05
C GLU A 100 -0.51 -13.80 1.58
N TRP A 101 0.32 -14.64 2.20
CA TRP A 101 0.44 -14.69 3.65
C TRP A 101 1.02 -13.40 4.26
N ILE A 102 2.00 -12.77 3.62
CA ILE A 102 2.51 -11.46 4.08
C ILE A 102 1.39 -10.42 4.01
N ASN A 103 0.58 -10.41 2.96
CA ASN A 103 -0.58 -9.52 2.85
C ASN A 103 -1.59 -9.77 3.98
N GLU A 104 -1.88 -11.04 4.29
CA GLU A 104 -2.82 -11.42 5.35
C GLU A 104 -2.37 -10.94 6.71
N VAL A 105 -1.11 -11.18 7.10
CA VAL A 105 -0.60 -10.74 8.40
C VAL A 105 -0.51 -9.22 8.49
N LEU A 106 -0.20 -8.51 7.41
CA LEU A 106 -0.22 -7.04 7.38
C LEU A 106 -1.65 -6.48 7.49
N SER A 107 -2.62 -7.14 6.88
CA SER A 107 -4.03 -6.77 7.00
C SER A 107 -4.49 -6.93 8.45
N THR A 108 -4.22 -8.07 9.07
CA THR A 108 -4.51 -8.32 10.49
C THR A 108 -3.81 -7.33 11.41
N ALA A 109 -2.54 -6.99 11.11
CA ALA A 109 -1.81 -5.98 11.89
C ALA A 109 -2.44 -4.58 11.78
N ASN A 110 -3.09 -4.26 10.67
CA ASN A 110 -3.83 -3.01 10.50
C ASN A 110 -5.20 -3.03 11.18
N GLU A 111 -5.89 -4.17 11.20
CA GLU A 111 -7.24 -4.29 11.74
C GLU A 111 -7.23 -4.37 13.27
N ASP A 112 -6.38 -5.21 13.84
CA ASP A 112 -6.39 -5.50 15.27
C ASP A 112 -5.07 -5.17 16.00
N GLY A 113 -3.98 -4.95 15.27
CA GLY A 113 -2.66 -4.60 15.80
C GLY A 113 -2.28 -3.12 15.68
N TYR A 114 -3.16 -2.24 15.19
CA TYR A 114 -2.80 -0.86 14.92
C TYR A 114 -2.76 0.02 16.17
N TYR A 115 -1.53 0.47 16.51
CA TYR A 115 -1.33 1.52 17.53
C TYR A 115 -0.17 2.41 17.10
N TYR A 116 -0.44 3.53 16.43
CA TYR A 116 0.48 4.41 15.71
C TYR A 116 1.13 3.76 14.48
N ARG A 117 1.29 2.45 14.47
CA ARG A 117 1.84 1.61 13.38
C ARG A 117 1.04 0.31 13.33
N PRO A 118 0.95 -0.37 12.19
CA PRO A 118 0.47 -1.75 12.14
C PRO A 118 1.54 -2.66 12.74
N ARG A 119 1.21 -3.44 13.77
CA ARG A 119 2.19 -4.22 14.53
C ARG A 119 1.86 -5.69 14.49
N LEU A 120 2.87 -6.48 14.17
CA LEU A 120 2.87 -7.92 14.30
C LEU A 120 3.32 -8.33 15.71
N ASP A 121 2.93 -9.51 16.14
CA ASP A 121 3.50 -10.19 17.31
C ASP A 121 3.93 -11.61 16.95
N GLU A 122 4.36 -12.42 17.94
CA GLU A 122 4.81 -13.79 17.70
C GLU A 122 3.69 -14.64 17.06
N GLU A 123 2.42 -14.43 17.38
CA GLU A 123 1.30 -15.17 16.80
C GLU A 123 1.24 -14.99 15.28
N LEU A 124 1.28 -13.73 14.82
CA LEU A 124 1.25 -13.41 13.39
C LEU A 124 2.56 -13.80 12.68
N LEU A 125 3.72 -13.61 13.32
CA LEU A 125 4.99 -14.01 12.74
C LEU A 125 5.08 -15.53 12.51
N PHE A 126 4.60 -16.33 13.45
CA PHE A 126 4.62 -17.79 13.34
C PHE A 126 3.40 -18.38 12.61
N SER A 127 2.48 -17.57 12.11
CA SER A 127 1.46 -17.98 11.14
C SER A 127 1.98 -18.00 9.70
N LEU A 128 3.07 -17.27 9.42
CA LEU A 128 3.69 -17.25 8.10
C LEU A 128 4.24 -18.62 7.70
N PRO A 129 4.05 -19.09 6.45
CA PRO A 129 4.60 -20.36 5.99
C PRO A 129 6.12 -20.30 5.92
N PRO A 130 6.85 -21.13 6.72
CA PRO A 130 8.29 -20.99 6.86
C PRO A 130 9.10 -21.31 5.61
N ASP A 131 8.54 -22.08 4.67
CA ASP A 131 9.20 -22.43 3.41
C ASP A 131 9.00 -21.36 2.33
N ASP A 132 7.98 -20.51 2.46
CA ASP A 132 7.55 -19.54 1.44
C ASP A 132 7.92 -18.10 1.77
N VAL A 133 8.37 -17.84 3.01
CA VAL A 133 8.79 -16.51 3.47
C VAL A 133 10.24 -16.53 3.94
N PHE A 134 11.02 -15.58 3.47
CA PHE A 134 12.39 -15.34 3.93
C PHE A 134 12.38 -14.15 4.90
N VAL A 135 13.07 -14.30 6.02
CA VAL A 135 13.03 -13.37 7.15
C VAL A 135 14.41 -12.90 7.54
N THR A 136 14.61 -11.61 7.81
CA THR A 136 15.84 -11.12 8.43
C THR A 136 15.57 -10.30 9.69
N SER A 137 16.61 -10.18 10.53
CA SER A 137 16.58 -9.37 11.75
C SER A 137 16.63 -7.86 11.48
N ALA A 138 16.40 -7.42 10.24
CA ALA A 138 16.36 -6.02 9.87
C ALA A 138 17.50 -5.16 10.49
N CYS A 139 17.20 -3.90 10.80
CA CYS A 139 18.14 -2.92 11.33
C CYS A 139 18.25 -2.95 12.87
N VAL A 140 18.88 -1.93 13.46
CA VAL A 140 19.02 -1.78 14.93
C VAL A 140 17.68 -1.80 15.67
N ALA A 141 16.59 -1.45 14.99
CA ALA A 141 15.28 -1.42 15.61
C ALA A 141 14.74 -2.79 16.00
N PHE A 142 15.16 -3.88 15.35
CA PHE A 142 14.82 -5.25 15.77
C PHE A 142 15.20 -5.53 17.24
N TRP A 143 16.23 -4.87 17.73
CA TRP A 143 16.92 -5.17 18.99
C TRP A 143 16.52 -4.27 20.15
N HIS A 144 15.36 -3.55 20.07
CA HIS A 144 14.95 -2.57 21.08
C HIS A 144 14.43 -3.17 22.39
N TYR A 145 14.01 -4.43 22.41
CA TYR A 145 13.62 -5.09 23.64
C TYR A 145 14.81 -5.63 24.45
N GLU A 146 14.53 -6.13 25.66
CA GLU A 146 15.53 -6.67 26.56
C GLU A 146 16.33 -7.81 25.87
N PRO A 147 17.65 -7.85 26.10
CA PRO A 147 18.54 -8.80 25.43
C PRO A 147 18.11 -10.26 25.49
N GLU A 148 17.59 -10.69 26.64
CA GLU A 148 17.16 -12.07 26.91
C GLU A 148 15.91 -12.43 26.08
N TYR A 149 14.97 -11.50 25.97
CA TYR A 149 13.76 -11.70 25.15
C TYR A 149 14.12 -11.80 23.67
N VAL A 150 14.95 -10.86 23.17
CA VAL A 150 15.37 -10.86 21.77
C VAL A 150 16.18 -12.13 21.44
N GLU A 151 17.02 -12.60 22.34
CA GLU A 151 17.74 -13.86 22.13
C GLU A 151 16.79 -15.06 22.02
N GLN A 152 15.75 -15.12 22.86
CA GLN A 152 14.72 -16.17 22.78
C GLN A 152 13.94 -16.08 21.46
N LEU A 153 13.57 -14.88 21.02
CA LEU A 153 12.87 -14.66 19.75
C LEU A 153 13.74 -15.08 18.56
N VAL A 154 15.02 -14.70 18.52
CA VAL A 154 15.98 -15.13 17.49
C VAL A 154 16.06 -16.66 17.41
N CYS A 155 16.14 -17.34 18.56
CA CYS A 155 16.13 -18.80 18.58
C CYS A 155 14.82 -19.41 18.07
N LYS A 156 13.67 -18.82 18.43
CA LYS A 156 12.35 -19.25 17.92
C LYS A 156 12.24 -19.05 16.40
N LEU A 157 12.64 -17.88 15.89
CA LEU A 157 12.63 -17.58 14.46
C LEU A 157 13.53 -18.56 13.68
N HIS A 158 14.74 -18.80 14.16
CA HIS A 158 15.64 -19.77 13.52
C HIS A 158 15.09 -21.20 13.54
N ASN A 159 14.52 -21.64 14.66
CA ASN A 159 13.92 -22.96 14.75
C ASN A 159 12.72 -23.14 13.81
N TYR A 160 11.95 -22.07 13.59
CA TYR A 160 10.75 -22.08 12.76
C TYR A 160 11.07 -21.94 11.27
N PHE A 161 11.80 -20.86 10.90
CA PHE A 161 12.12 -20.55 9.51
C PHE A 161 13.40 -21.25 9.00
N LYS A 162 14.22 -21.83 9.89
CA LYS A 162 15.46 -22.55 9.55
C LYS A 162 16.39 -21.69 8.68
N ASP A 163 16.77 -22.19 7.49
CA ASP A 163 17.63 -21.48 6.53
C ASP A 163 16.98 -20.26 5.89
N ASN A 164 15.65 -20.08 6.04
CA ASN A 164 14.93 -18.91 5.62
C ASN A 164 14.95 -17.77 6.67
N PHE A 165 15.68 -17.91 7.77
CA PHE A 165 15.94 -16.83 8.72
C PHE A 165 17.43 -16.53 8.81
N MET A 166 17.79 -15.26 8.58
CA MET A 166 19.19 -14.81 8.70
C MET A 166 19.30 -13.56 9.57
N LEU A 167 20.45 -13.42 10.22
CA LEU A 167 20.80 -12.23 10.99
C LEU A 167 21.40 -11.18 10.06
N GLU A 168 20.78 -10.02 10.00
CA GLU A 168 21.23 -8.92 9.15
C GLU A 168 22.36 -8.14 9.82
N ILE A 169 23.45 -7.93 9.08
CA ILE A 169 24.57 -7.08 9.46
C ILE A 169 24.63 -5.85 8.55
N GLN A 170 24.90 -4.69 9.13
CA GLN A 170 24.96 -3.41 8.43
C GLN A 170 26.32 -2.73 8.65
N ALA A 171 26.78 -1.99 7.66
CA ALA A 171 28.13 -1.43 7.63
C ALA A 171 28.28 -0.06 8.31
N HIS A 172 27.22 0.44 8.98
CA HIS A 172 27.26 1.77 9.65
C HIS A 172 28.39 1.84 10.67
N ASN A 173 29.11 2.98 10.71
CA ASN A 173 30.29 3.17 11.55
C ASN A 173 29.96 3.89 12.87
N THR A 174 28.85 3.52 13.51
CA THR A 174 28.45 4.03 14.83
C THR A 174 28.77 3.03 15.92
N ASP A 175 28.97 3.48 17.14
CA ASP A 175 29.22 2.58 18.27
C ASP A 175 28.06 1.64 18.55
N LYS A 176 26.84 2.11 18.34
CA LYS A 176 25.61 1.31 18.47
C LYS A 176 25.62 0.14 17.48
N GLN A 177 25.93 0.40 16.20
CA GLN A 177 26.00 -0.66 15.19
C GLN A 177 27.15 -1.62 15.42
N LYS A 178 28.31 -1.14 15.86
CA LYS A 178 29.45 -2.00 16.23
C LYS A 178 29.10 -2.97 17.36
N GLN A 179 28.42 -2.48 18.40
CA GLN A 179 27.94 -3.32 19.49
C GLN A 179 26.92 -4.35 18.99
N LEU A 180 26.00 -3.93 18.13
CA LEU A 180 25.02 -4.82 17.52
C LEU A 180 25.68 -5.89 16.66
N ASN A 181 26.56 -5.53 15.74
CA ASN A 181 27.27 -6.50 14.89
C ASN A 181 28.11 -7.47 15.72
N THR A 182 28.70 -7.02 16.83
CA THR A 182 29.40 -7.90 17.79
C THR A 182 28.44 -8.93 18.38
N ARG A 183 27.24 -8.53 18.75
CA ARG A 183 26.18 -9.40 19.28
C ARG A 183 25.68 -10.38 18.21
N ILE A 184 25.42 -9.90 16.99
CA ILE A 184 25.00 -10.72 15.86
C ILE A 184 26.05 -11.80 15.55
N LEU A 185 27.32 -11.43 15.45
CA LEU A 185 28.41 -12.39 15.22
C LEU A 185 28.48 -13.48 16.31
N LYS A 186 28.23 -13.10 17.57
CA LYS A 186 28.15 -14.02 18.71
C LYS A 186 26.97 -14.99 18.58
N PHE A 187 25.80 -14.48 18.17
CA PHE A 187 24.61 -15.31 17.97
C PHE A 187 24.77 -16.23 16.77
N SER A 188 25.29 -15.72 15.65
CA SER A 188 25.61 -16.53 14.47
C SER A 188 26.49 -17.73 14.85
N LYS A 189 27.59 -17.50 15.57
CA LYS A 189 28.50 -18.58 16.02
C LYS A 189 27.86 -19.51 17.04
N LYS A 190 27.07 -18.99 17.99
CA LYS A 190 26.47 -19.77 19.06
C LYS A 190 25.36 -20.70 18.56
N TYR A 191 24.55 -20.23 17.63
CA TYR A 191 23.33 -20.91 17.17
C TYR A 191 23.42 -21.46 15.74
N GLY A 192 24.53 -21.21 15.04
CA GLY A 192 24.71 -21.63 13.65
C GLY A 192 23.83 -20.84 12.64
N ILE A 193 23.37 -19.63 13.01
CA ILE A 193 22.50 -18.82 12.16
C ILE A 193 23.36 -18.06 11.15
N GLN A 194 23.01 -18.13 9.88
CA GLN A 194 23.71 -17.40 8.83
C GLN A 194 23.50 -15.89 8.96
N MET A 195 24.49 -15.11 8.50
CA MET A 195 24.41 -13.67 8.41
C MET A 195 24.15 -13.24 6.95
N ILE A 196 23.48 -12.12 6.77
CA ILE A 196 23.21 -11.48 5.47
C ILE A 196 23.50 -9.98 5.56
N VAL A 197 24.04 -9.39 4.50
CA VAL A 197 24.24 -7.92 4.46
C VAL A 197 22.97 -7.21 4.07
N GLY A 198 22.50 -6.28 4.90
CA GLY A 198 21.45 -5.31 4.57
C GLY A 198 22.05 -3.90 4.42
N LEU A 199 21.50 -3.12 3.50
CA LEU A 199 21.93 -1.74 3.29
C LEU A 199 21.02 -0.74 4.00
N ASP A 200 19.76 -1.09 4.21
CA ASP A 200 18.74 -0.18 4.77
C ASP A 200 18.77 1.19 4.07
N SER A 201 18.90 1.13 2.73
CA SER A 201 19.14 2.34 1.94
C SER A 201 17.86 3.16 1.77
N HIS A 202 17.98 4.48 2.02
CA HIS A 202 16.89 5.45 1.92
C HIS A 202 17.08 6.39 0.71
N TYR A 203 18.28 6.42 0.16
CA TYR A 203 18.64 7.19 -1.02
C TYR A 203 19.70 6.46 -1.85
N ILE A 204 20.03 6.97 -3.04
CA ILE A 204 20.89 6.28 -4.01
C ILE A 204 22.36 6.63 -3.80
N TYR A 205 22.68 7.92 -3.71
CA TYR A 205 24.05 8.43 -3.60
C TYR A 205 24.25 9.16 -2.27
N SER A 206 25.43 9.07 -1.69
CA SER A 206 25.74 9.61 -0.35
C SER A 206 25.44 11.10 -0.19
N GLU A 207 25.61 11.89 -1.26
CA GLU A 207 25.27 13.31 -1.26
C GLU A 207 23.77 13.62 -1.08
N GLN A 208 22.90 12.63 -1.31
CA GLN A 208 21.45 12.77 -1.10
C GLN A 208 21.04 12.68 0.38
N SER A 209 21.97 12.41 1.29
CA SER A 209 21.72 12.53 2.74
C SER A 209 21.13 13.89 3.10
N VAL A 210 21.58 14.98 2.44
CA VAL A 210 21.04 16.33 2.65
C VAL A 210 19.55 16.43 2.32
N GLU A 211 19.08 15.72 1.27
CA GLU A 211 17.67 15.70 0.89
C GLU A 211 16.82 14.99 1.98
N ARG A 212 17.35 13.92 2.55
CA ARG A 212 16.73 13.19 3.67
C ARG A 212 16.66 14.06 4.92
N ASP A 213 17.74 14.74 5.28
CA ASP A 213 17.78 15.64 6.43
C ASP A 213 16.76 16.77 6.32
N GLU A 214 16.58 17.32 5.12
CA GLU A 214 15.56 18.34 4.84
C GLU A 214 14.13 17.80 4.99
N LEU A 215 13.86 16.55 4.57
CA LEU A 215 12.56 15.91 4.77
C LEU A 215 12.28 15.70 6.26
N LEU A 216 13.24 15.19 7.02
CA LEU A 216 13.13 15.02 8.47
C LEU A 216 12.90 16.35 9.19
N ALA A 217 13.71 17.36 8.88
CA ALA A 217 13.55 18.70 9.47
C ALA A 217 12.17 19.31 9.16
N ALA A 218 11.65 19.11 7.95
CA ALA A 218 10.34 19.60 7.55
C ALA A 218 9.19 18.93 8.31
N SER A 219 9.37 17.67 8.74
CA SER A 219 8.41 16.92 9.58
C SER A 219 8.57 17.20 11.07
N GLY A 220 9.61 17.93 11.48
CA GLY A 220 9.96 18.17 12.89
C GLY A 220 10.65 16.98 13.55
N THR A 221 11.16 16.05 12.76
CA THR A 221 11.93 14.89 13.24
C THR A 221 13.42 15.23 13.19
N HIS A 222 14.16 14.86 14.22
CA HIS A 222 15.60 14.95 14.28
C HIS A 222 16.14 13.72 15.00
N TYR A 223 17.19 13.13 14.46
CA TYR A 223 17.91 12.03 15.07
C TYR A 223 19.31 12.52 15.49
N ASP A 224 19.59 12.49 16.78
CA ASP A 224 20.85 13.02 17.35
C ASP A 224 22.08 12.14 17.04
N ASP A 225 21.89 10.87 16.62
CA ASP A 225 22.93 9.86 16.54
C ASP A 225 23.23 9.38 15.10
N GLU A 226 22.97 10.21 14.07
CA GLU A 226 23.10 9.77 12.67
C GLU A 226 24.49 9.95 12.05
N ASP A 227 25.43 10.52 12.76
CA ASP A 227 26.82 10.60 12.30
C ASP A 227 27.40 9.20 12.13
N GLY A 228 27.77 8.85 10.88
CA GLY A 228 28.32 7.53 10.53
C GLY A 228 27.30 6.51 10.04
N TRP A 229 26.03 6.90 9.86
CA TRP A 229 25.05 6.07 9.15
C TRP A 229 25.23 6.18 7.64
N TYR A 230 25.24 5.03 6.95
CA TYR A 230 25.38 4.92 5.51
C TYR A 230 24.09 4.38 4.93
N MET A 231 23.18 5.25 4.51
CA MET A 231 21.87 4.90 3.97
C MET A 231 21.79 5.06 2.45
N ASP A 232 22.93 5.08 1.78
CA ASP A 232 23.07 5.10 0.34
C ASP A 232 23.04 3.67 -0.27
N TYR A 233 23.08 3.62 -1.59
CA TYR A 233 23.19 2.38 -2.35
C TYR A 233 24.57 2.27 -3.01
N PRO A 234 25.62 1.88 -2.26
CA PRO A 234 26.98 1.81 -2.73
C PRO A 234 27.26 0.57 -3.60
N ASP A 235 28.44 0.55 -4.22
CA ASP A 235 29.00 -0.65 -4.81
C ASP A 235 29.62 -1.60 -3.78
N ASP A 236 29.92 -2.83 -4.20
CA ASP A 236 30.45 -3.89 -3.36
C ASP A 236 31.78 -3.53 -2.70
N ASP A 237 32.65 -2.82 -3.39
CA ASP A 237 33.95 -2.44 -2.84
C ASP A 237 33.80 -1.41 -1.73
N THR A 238 32.89 -0.48 -1.88
CA THR A 238 32.52 0.48 -0.83
C THR A 238 31.94 -0.24 0.40
N ILE A 239 31.10 -1.26 0.21
CA ILE A 239 30.55 -2.07 1.31
C ILE A 239 31.70 -2.76 2.07
N ARG A 240 32.63 -3.41 1.37
CA ARG A 240 33.80 -4.06 1.97
C ARG A 240 34.66 -3.06 2.76
N GLN A 241 34.91 -1.89 2.19
CA GLN A 241 35.68 -0.82 2.86
C GLN A 241 35.00 -0.34 4.14
N ARG A 242 33.67 -0.15 4.13
CA ARG A 242 32.90 0.29 5.31
C ARG A 242 32.93 -0.78 6.42
N PHE A 243 32.76 -2.07 6.10
CA PHE A 243 32.91 -3.13 7.09
C PHE A 243 34.34 -3.24 7.63
N ALA A 244 35.34 -3.05 6.77
CA ALA A 244 36.75 -3.03 7.22
C ALA A 244 37.03 -1.82 8.14
N GLN A 245 36.47 -0.65 7.86
CA GLN A 245 36.57 0.52 8.73
C GLN A 245 35.83 0.32 10.07
N GLN A 246 34.67 -0.36 10.04
CA GLN A 246 33.93 -0.70 11.24
C GLN A 246 34.72 -1.66 12.14
N GLY A 247 35.43 -2.62 11.53
CA GLY A 247 36.40 -3.51 12.20
C GLY A 247 35.82 -4.56 13.15
N VAL A 248 34.53 -4.92 13.00
CA VAL A 248 33.82 -5.85 13.89
C VAL A 248 33.67 -7.25 13.28
N ILE A 249 33.14 -7.31 12.05
CA ILE A 249 32.90 -8.59 11.36
C ILE A 249 34.17 -8.98 10.59
N PRO A 250 34.67 -10.21 10.73
CA PRO A 250 35.79 -10.70 9.93
C PRO A 250 35.51 -10.64 8.43
N ALA A 251 36.49 -10.31 7.60
CA ALA A 251 36.33 -10.09 6.17
C ALA A 251 35.74 -11.33 5.44
N ASP A 252 36.11 -12.53 5.83
CA ASP A 252 35.59 -13.78 5.27
C ASP A 252 34.08 -13.97 5.62
N GLU A 253 33.66 -13.54 6.79
CA GLU A 253 32.26 -13.57 7.20
C GLU A 253 31.45 -12.47 6.48
N VAL A 254 32.03 -11.29 6.23
CA VAL A 254 31.41 -10.25 5.38
C VAL A 254 31.18 -10.80 3.98
N GLU A 255 32.19 -11.43 3.36
CA GLU A 255 32.06 -12.02 2.03
C GLU A 255 30.99 -13.11 1.95
N LYS A 256 30.84 -13.93 3.02
CA LYS A 256 29.74 -14.91 3.09
C LYS A 256 28.38 -14.21 3.19
N ALA A 257 28.27 -13.22 4.05
CA ALA A 257 27.01 -12.47 4.25
C ALA A 257 26.61 -11.68 3.00
N MET A 258 27.56 -11.15 2.23
CA MET A 258 27.30 -10.54 0.91
C MET A 258 26.77 -11.58 -0.08
N ARG A 259 27.44 -12.74 -0.20
CA ARG A 259 26.96 -13.83 -1.08
C ARG A 259 25.58 -14.37 -0.70
N ASN A 260 25.22 -14.36 0.57
CA ASN A 260 23.90 -14.80 1.03
C ASN A 260 22.75 -13.96 0.46
N THR A 261 23.01 -12.74 -0.03
CA THR A 261 21.99 -11.94 -0.74
C THR A 261 21.62 -12.54 -2.10
N ASP A 262 22.47 -13.37 -2.70
CA ASP A 262 22.19 -14.03 -3.99
C ASP A 262 21.04 -15.05 -3.89
N LEU A 263 20.74 -15.57 -2.70
CA LEU A 263 19.59 -16.46 -2.48
C LEU A 263 18.28 -15.83 -2.92
N ILE A 264 18.18 -14.49 -2.87
CA ILE A 264 16.99 -13.76 -3.28
C ILE A 264 16.78 -13.85 -4.81
N CYS A 265 17.85 -14.06 -5.57
CA CYS A 265 17.75 -14.30 -7.02
C CYS A 265 17.05 -15.62 -7.37
N ASP A 266 17.05 -16.59 -6.45
CA ASP A 266 16.47 -17.92 -6.66
C ASP A 266 14.97 -17.99 -6.28
N PHE A 267 14.39 -16.91 -5.72
CA PHE A 267 12.96 -16.85 -5.44
C PHE A 267 12.16 -16.98 -6.73
N GLU A 268 10.93 -17.48 -6.63
CA GLU A 268 10.07 -17.65 -7.81
C GLU A 268 9.83 -16.31 -8.53
N ASP A 269 9.73 -16.39 -9.83
CA ASP A 269 9.35 -15.25 -10.67
C ASP A 269 7.82 -15.22 -10.84
N TYR A 270 7.13 -14.48 -9.99
CA TYR A 270 5.67 -14.27 -10.05
C TYR A 270 5.28 -12.96 -10.74
N GLN A 271 6.12 -12.48 -11.68
CA GLN A 271 5.89 -11.23 -12.39
C GLN A 271 4.64 -11.26 -13.28
N SER A 272 4.22 -12.42 -13.77
CA SER A 272 3.21 -12.52 -14.83
C SER A 272 1.76 -12.51 -14.34
N GLU A 273 1.46 -12.94 -13.10
CA GLU A 273 0.09 -13.27 -12.69
C GLU A 273 -0.38 -12.61 -11.38
N VAL A 274 0.43 -11.73 -10.78
CA VAL A 274 0.14 -11.14 -9.46
C VAL A 274 -1.11 -10.26 -9.45
N PHE A 275 -1.52 -9.72 -10.61
CA PHE A 275 -2.63 -8.76 -10.68
C PHE A 275 -3.69 -9.17 -11.67
N GLU A 276 -4.92 -9.25 -11.19
CA GLU A 276 -6.06 -9.36 -12.08
C GLU A 276 -6.44 -7.96 -12.61
N THR A 277 -6.41 -7.82 -13.93
CA THR A 277 -6.80 -6.56 -14.63
C THR A 277 -8.27 -6.53 -15.02
N ASN A 278 -8.99 -7.64 -14.86
CA ASN A 278 -10.41 -7.70 -15.18
C ASN A 278 -11.24 -6.90 -14.18
N ARG A 279 -12.20 -6.13 -14.69
CA ARG A 279 -13.13 -5.40 -13.84
C ARG A 279 -14.03 -6.37 -13.07
N LYS A 280 -14.04 -6.25 -11.74
CA LYS A 280 -14.95 -6.98 -10.85
C LYS A 280 -15.99 -6.00 -10.32
N LEU A 281 -17.24 -6.18 -10.72
CA LEU A 281 -18.38 -5.45 -10.16
C LEU A 281 -19.11 -6.40 -9.21
N PRO A 282 -19.26 -6.03 -7.93
CA PRO A 282 -20.11 -6.81 -7.02
C PRO A 282 -21.55 -6.74 -7.51
N SER A 283 -22.30 -7.81 -7.28
CA SER A 283 -23.70 -7.92 -7.66
C SER A 283 -24.54 -8.44 -6.49
N ILE A 284 -25.61 -7.71 -6.18
CA ILE A 284 -26.61 -8.16 -5.21
C ILE A 284 -27.60 -9.19 -5.81
N TYR A 285 -27.47 -9.48 -7.09
CA TYR A 285 -28.25 -10.48 -7.82
C TYR A 285 -27.32 -11.41 -8.62
N PRO A 286 -26.46 -12.21 -7.97
CA PRO A 286 -25.43 -13.01 -8.66
C PRO A 286 -26.05 -14.05 -9.61
N ASP A 287 -27.23 -14.57 -9.28
CA ASP A 287 -27.90 -15.64 -10.04
C ASP A 287 -28.74 -15.11 -11.23
N LYS A 288 -28.76 -13.78 -11.46
CA LYS A 288 -29.56 -13.19 -12.52
C LYS A 288 -28.72 -12.82 -13.74
N THR A 289 -29.31 -13.03 -14.90
CA THR A 289 -28.73 -12.59 -16.17
C THR A 289 -28.70 -11.06 -16.27
N PRO A 290 -27.81 -10.46 -17.09
CA PRO A 290 -27.79 -9.01 -17.32
C PRO A 290 -29.14 -8.43 -17.76
N GLU A 291 -29.90 -9.18 -18.57
CA GLU A 291 -31.24 -8.75 -19.00
C GLU A 291 -32.26 -8.76 -17.85
N GLU A 292 -32.20 -9.69 -16.94
CA GLU A 292 -33.09 -9.72 -15.76
C GLU A 292 -32.72 -8.59 -14.79
N LYS A 293 -31.43 -8.33 -14.57
CA LYS A 293 -30.96 -7.19 -13.77
C LYS A 293 -31.42 -5.87 -14.38
N PHE A 294 -31.31 -5.74 -15.70
CA PHE A 294 -31.81 -4.56 -16.39
C PHE A 294 -33.33 -4.38 -16.22
N LYS A 295 -34.12 -5.45 -16.28
CA LYS A 295 -35.57 -5.39 -16.00
C LYS A 295 -35.86 -4.90 -14.60
N ILE A 296 -35.10 -5.36 -13.58
CA ILE A 296 -35.23 -4.89 -12.20
C ILE A 296 -34.92 -3.40 -12.10
N TYR A 297 -33.80 -2.96 -12.66
CA TYR A 297 -33.38 -1.56 -12.64
C TYR A 297 -34.39 -0.65 -13.38
N ASN A 298 -34.78 -1.05 -14.57
CA ASN A 298 -35.78 -0.29 -15.36
C ASN A 298 -37.13 -0.19 -14.64
N HIS A 299 -37.57 -1.26 -13.97
CA HIS A 299 -38.80 -1.25 -13.16
C HIS A 299 -38.66 -0.27 -11.98
N LEU A 300 -37.58 -0.32 -11.24
CA LEU A 300 -37.27 0.58 -10.14
C LEU A 300 -37.32 2.05 -10.61
N ILE A 301 -36.56 2.38 -11.67
CA ILE A 301 -36.52 3.75 -12.20
C ILE A 301 -37.89 4.20 -12.72
N SER A 302 -38.62 3.32 -13.40
CA SER A 302 -39.98 3.66 -13.93
C SER A 302 -40.95 3.98 -12.79
N GLN A 303 -40.91 3.25 -11.67
CA GLN A 303 -41.76 3.58 -10.52
C GLN A 303 -41.38 4.92 -9.90
N LYS A 304 -40.09 5.16 -9.67
CA LYS A 304 -39.59 6.42 -9.12
C LYS A 304 -39.85 7.61 -10.04
N PHE A 305 -39.68 7.43 -11.34
CA PHE A 305 -39.97 8.43 -12.35
C PHE A 305 -41.46 8.80 -12.35
N LYS A 306 -42.34 7.80 -12.35
CA LYS A 306 -43.79 8.03 -12.31
C LYS A 306 -44.19 8.85 -11.07
N GLU A 307 -43.59 8.55 -9.92
CA GLU A 307 -43.88 9.31 -8.70
C GLU A 307 -43.34 10.74 -8.77
N TYR A 308 -42.13 10.93 -9.24
CA TYR A 308 -41.51 12.23 -9.36
C TYR A 308 -42.26 13.14 -10.33
N MET A 309 -42.72 12.58 -11.47
CA MET A 309 -43.41 13.34 -12.53
C MET A 309 -44.76 13.89 -12.12
N LYS A 310 -45.38 13.45 -11.01
CA LYS A 310 -46.56 14.06 -10.43
C LYS A 310 -46.36 15.53 -10.05
N HIS A 311 -45.11 15.94 -9.86
CA HIS A 311 -44.70 17.27 -9.42
C HIS A 311 -44.01 18.09 -10.51
N VAL A 312 -44.02 17.59 -11.76
CA VAL A 312 -43.39 18.25 -12.93
C VAL A 312 -44.47 18.70 -13.88
N PRO A 313 -44.34 19.91 -14.46
CA PRO A 313 -45.27 20.40 -15.48
C PRO A 313 -45.38 19.44 -16.68
N PRO A 314 -46.59 19.20 -17.23
CA PRO A 314 -46.79 18.26 -18.34
C PRO A 314 -45.95 18.58 -19.59
N GLU A 315 -45.67 19.85 -19.86
CA GLU A 315 -44.86 20.32 -20.97
C GLU A 315 -43.37 19.85 -20.85
N ASP A 316 -42.88 19.59 -19.66
CA ASP A 316 -41.53 19.12 -19.43
C ASP A 316 -41.38 17.58 -19.52
N TYR A 317 -42.49 16.84 -19.54
CA TYR A 317 -42.50 15.39 -19.48
C TYR A 317 -41.54 14.72 -20.48
N GLN A 318 -41.63 15.15 -21.74
CA GLN A 318 -40.85 14.52 -22.81
C GLN A 318 -39.34 14.70 -22.59
N ARG A 319 -38.90 15.87 -22.12
CA ARG A 319 -37.49 16.16 -21.81
C ARG A 319 -36.95 15.25 -20.72
N TYR A 320 -37.75 15.06 -19.65
CA TYR A 320 -37.35 14.15 -18.56
C TYR A 320 -37.34 12.69 -19.02
N TYR A 321 -38.38 12.28 -19.78
CA TYR A 321 -38.47 10.90 -20.27
C TYR A 321 -37.30 10.54 -21.20
N ASP A 322 -36.95 11.40 -22.14
CA ASP A 322 -35.83 11.15 -23.07
C ASP A 322 -34.52 11.10 -22.34
N GLY A 323 -34.29 11.97 -21.36
CA GLY A 323 -33.09 11.96 -20.54
C GLY A 323 -32.94 10.69 -19.70
N VAL A 324 -33.99 10.28 -18.98
CA VAL A 324 -34.00 9.04 -18.20
C VAL A 324 -33.80 7.82 -19.09
N LYS A 325 -34.48 7.78 -20.23
CA LYS A 325 -34.33 6.71 -21.21
C LYS A 325 -32.87 6.58 -21.68
N MET A 326 -32.23 7.67 -22.03
CA MET A 326 -30.81 7.69 -22.41
C MET A 326 -29.93 7.14 -21.27
N GLU A 327 -30.14 7.61 -20.04
CA GLU A 327 -29.33 7.22 -18.87
C GLU A 327 -29.45 5.73 -18.56
N ILE A 328 -30.66 5.15 -18.51
CA ILE A 328 -30.85 3.72 -18.23
C ILE A 328 -30.26 2.82 -19.31
N TYR A 329 -30.37 3.23 -20.59
CA TYR A 329 -29.73 2.46 -21.68
C TYR A 329 -28.21 2.61 -21.71
N THR A 330 -27.67 3.73 -21.25
CA THR A 330 -26.22 3.85 -21.07
C THR A 330 -25.69 2.86 -20.02
N TYR A 331 -26.36 2.71 -18.87
CA TYR A 331 -26.03 1.67 -17.89
C TYR A 331 -26.15 0.26 -18.48
N LYS A 332 -27.21 0.00 -19.26
CA LYS A 332 -27.40 -1.31 -19.93
C LYS A 332 -26.27 -1.63 -20.89
N ASP A 333 -26.00 -0.70 -21.81
CA ASP A 333 -25.04 -0.88 -22.91
C ASP A 333 -23.58 -0.97 -22.45
N THR A 334 -23.28 -0.43 -21.27
CA THR A 334 -21.95 -0.49 -20.65
C THR A 334 -21.78 -1.65 -19.66
N GLY A 335 -22.84 -2.43 -19.43
CA GLY A 335 -22.83 -3.54 -18.43
C GLY A 335 -22.79 -3.06 -16.98
N MET A 336 -23.15 -1.80 -16.69
CA MET A 336 -23.00 -1.18 -15.37
C MET A 336 -24.27 -1.22 -14.50
N VAL A 337 -25.26 -2.06 -14.83
CA VAL A 337 -26.56 -2.09 -14.14
C VAL A 337 -26.44 -2.55 -12.68
N ASP A 338 -25.49 -3.43 -12.36
CA ASP A 338 -25.26 -3.87 -10.98
C ASP A 338 -24.86 -2.72 -10.06
N TYR A 339 -24.12 -1.74 -10.59
CA TYR A 339 -23.58 -0.63 -9.82
C TYR A 339 -24.68 0.25 -9.17
N PRO A 340 -25.60 0.90 -9.93
CA PRO A 340 -26.67 1.68 -9.33
C PRO A 340 -27.69 0.84 -8.55
N LEU A 341 -27.85 -0.46 -8.83
CA LEU A 341 -28.70 -1.36 -8.03
C LEU A 341 -28.11 -1.60 -6.64
N MET A 342 -26.83 -1.87 -6.56
CA MET A 342 -26.12 -2.05 -5.30
C MET A 342 -26.17 -0.77 -4.47
N ASP A 343 -25.78 0.37 -5.04
CA ASP A 343 -25.78 1.65 -4.35
C ASP A 343 -27.18 2.04 -3.87
N TYR A 344 -28.21 1.73 -4.65
CA TYR A 344 -29.60 1.98 -4.25
C TYR A 344 -29.97 1.20 -2.97
N GLU A 345 -29.63 -0.07 -2.86
CA GLU A 345 -29.93 -0.85 -1.66
C GLU A 345 -29.09 -0.41 -0.46
N ILE A 346 -27.81 -0.04 -0.68
CA ILE A 346 -26.95 0.52 0.38
C ILE A 346 -27.54 1.85 0.91
N VAL A 347 -27.90 2.76 0.02
CA VAL A 347 -28.47 4.06 0.41
C VAL A 347 -29.81 3.90 1.11
N LYS A 348 -30.69 3.07 0.58
CA LYS A 348 -32.01 2.77 1.18
C LYS A 348 -31.86 2.23 2.60
N ARG A 349 -30.93 1.29 2.83
CA ARG A 349 -30.69 0.70 4.14
C ARG A 349 -29.96 1.64 5.07
N GLY A 350 -28.98 2.38 4.58
CA GLY A 350 -28.29 3.43 5.35
C GLY A 350 -29.24 4.49 5.88
N ILE A 351 -30.27 4.87 5.11
CA ILE A 351 -31.32 5.77 5.56
C ILE A 351 -32.16 5.12 6.68
N GLN A 352 -32.45 3.83 6.62
CA GLN A 352 -33.14 3.08 7.70
C GLN A 352 -32.33 3.07 8.99
N TYR A 353 -30.99 3.14 8.91
CA TYR A 353 -30.07 3.25 10.06
C TYR A 353 -29.86 4.70 10.52
N GLY A 354 -30.65 5.65 10.03
CA GLY A 354 -30.59 7.07 10.42
C GLY A 354 -29.66 7.93 9.59
N GLY A 355 -29.06 7.38 8.55
CA GLY A 355 -28.26 8.14 7.58
C GLY A 355 -29.10 9.15 6.79
N ILE A 356 -28.51 10.28 6.44
CA ILE A 356 -29.19 11.35 5.68
C ILE A 356 -28.37 11.69 4.45
N ILE A 357 -29.01 11.70 3.28
CA ILE A 357 -28.47 12.32 2.07
C ILE A 357 -28.82 13.81 2.11
N THR A 358 -27.81 14.66 2.05
CA THR A 358 -27.98 16.12 2.13
C THR A 358 -28.61 16.71 0.84
N ASN A 359 -29.04 17.98 0.93
CA ASN A 359 -29.67 18.63 -0.22
C ASN A 359 -28.69 19.17 -1.27
N THR A 360 -27.38 19.08 -1.00
CA THR A 360 -26.33 19.55 -1.91
C THR A 360 -25.88 18.43 -2.84
N GLY A 361 -25.69 18.76 -4.12
CA GLY A 361 -25.06 17.86 -5.08
C GLY A 361 -23.54 17.91 -4.99
N ARG A 362 -22.89 16.81 -5.37
CA ARG A 362 -21.43 16.70 -5.42
C ARG A 362 -21.00 15.95 -6.69
N GLY A 363 -19.82 16.33 -7.21
CA GLY A 363 -19.15 15.61 -8.29
C GLY A 363 -19.95 15.56 -9.59
N SER A 364 -19.66 14.57 -10.41
CA SER A 364 -20.31 14.36 -11.71
C SER A 364 -21.63 13.59 -11.63
N ALA A 365 -21.90 12.91 -10.52
CA ALA A 365 -23.09 12.06 -10.32
C ALA A 365 -24.42 12.82 -10.47
N VAL A 366 -24.42 14.13 -10.17
CA VAL A 366 -25.60 15.01 -10.39
C VAL A 366 -25.97 15.19 -11.87
N GLY A 367 -25.09 14.80 -12.79
CA GLY A 367 -25.35 14.82 -14.24
C GLY A 367 -26.36 13.76 -14.70
N TYR A 368 -26.63 12.73 -13.88
CA TYR A 368 -27.65 11.72 -14.16
C TYR A 368 -28.88 11.90 -13.27
N PHE A 369 -30.05 12.06 -13.89
CA PHE A 369 -31.29 12.18 -13.14
C PHE A 369 -31.75 10.88 -12.52
N THR A 370 -31.34 9.73 -13.08
CA THR A 370 -31.54 8.41 -12.45
C THR A 370 -30.88 8.33 -11.09
N ASN A 371 -29.75 8.99 -10.86
CA ASN A 371 -29.10 9.08 -9.55
C ASN A 371 -29.96 9.85 -8.52
N THR A 372 -30.68 10.87 -9.00
CA THR A 372 -31.66 11.61 -8.18
C THR A 372 -32.87 10.73 -7.86
N LEU A 373 -33.38 9.97 -8.83
CA LEU A 373 -34.45 9.01 -8.61
C LEU A 373 -34.08 7.89 -7.64
N CYS A 374 -32.84 7.44 -7.68
CA CYS A 374 -32.30 6.47 -6.72
C CYS A 374 -32.03 7.06 -5.32
N GLY A 375 -32.05 8.39 -5.18
CA GLY A 375 -31.82 9.06 -3.90
C GLY A 375 -30.34 9.35 -3.59
N PHE A 376 -29.42 9.18 -4.54
CA PHE A 376 -27.98 9.48 -4.37
C PHE A 376 -27.71 10.99 -4.33
N SER A 377 -28.61 11.77 -4.96
CA SER A 377 -28.59 13.22 -4.97
C SER A 377 -30.00 13.74 -4.85
N LYS A 378 -30.15 14.98 -4.38
CA LYS A 378 -31.42 15.72 -4.40
C LYS A 378 -31.43 16.82 -5.46
N VAL A 379 -30.41 16.85 -6.32
CA VAL A 379 -30.30 17.85 -7.41
C VAL A 379 -31.00 17.34 -8.66
N ASP A 380 -31.99 18.09 -9.10
CA ASP A 380 -32.64 17.85 -10.39
C ASP A 380 -31.88 18.60 -11.49
N ARG A 381 -31.18 17.85 -12.36
CA ARG A 381 -30.38 18.43 -13.45
C ARG A 381 -31.20 19.21 -14.47
N PHE A 382 -32.49 18.88 -14.59
CA PHE A 382 -33.40 19.56 -15.54
C PHE A 382 -33.86 20.93 -15.03
N LYS A 383 -33.76 21.18 -13.71
CA LYS A 383 -34.04 22.48 -13.09
C LYS A 383 -32.79 23.35 -12.93
N SER A 384 -31.62 22.83 -13.29
CA SER A 384 -30.40 23.62 -13.25
C SER A 384 -30.43 24.76 -14.25
N PRO A 385 -30.07 26.00 -13.84
CA PRO A 385 -30.00 27.14 -14.77
C PRO A 385 -28.87 26.98 -15.80
N ILE A 386 -27.87 26.15 -15.47
CA ILE A 386 -26.80 25.79 -16.40
C ILE A 386 -26.98 24.31 -16.74
N PRO A 387 -27.01 23.93 -18.03
CA PRO A 387 -27.15 22.55 -18.45
C PRO A 387 -26.03 21.68 -17.87
N LEU A 388 -26.39 20.56 -17.23
CA LEU A 388 -25.47 19.54 -16.78
C LEU A 388 -25.35 18.46 -17.86
N TYR A 389 -24.14 18.14 -18.26
CA TYR A 389 -23.87 17.17 -19.31
C TYR A 389 -23.78 15.73 -18.69
N PRO A 390 -24.74 14.85 -19.06
CA PRO A 390 -24.76 13.47 -18.55
C PRO A 390 -23.48 12.69 -18.86
N GLU A 391 -22.89 12.94 -20.02
CA GLU A 391 -21.67 12.27 -20.51
C GLU A 391 -20.44 12.53 -19.63
N ARG A 392 -20.47 13.60 -18.83
CA ARG A 392 -19.42 13.88 -17.87
C ARG A 392 -19.40 12.86 -16.74
N PHE A 393 -20.56 12.32 -16.35
CA PHE A 393 -20.68 11.27 -15.34
C PHE A 393 -20.39 9.90 -15.97
N LEU A 394 -21.17 9.50 -16.97
CA LEU A 394 -21.08 8.20 -17.61
C LEU A 394 -21.27 8.34 -19.11
N SER A 395 -20.27 7.91 -19.89
CA SER A 395 -20.39 7.77 -21.33
C SER A 395 -19.91 6.41 -21.79
N LYS A 396 -20.58 5.85 -22.80
CA LYS A 396 -20.23 4.54 -23.36
C LYS A 396 -18.79 4.51 -23.87
N THR A 397 -18.38 5.55 -24.60
CA THR A 397 -17.02 5.68 -25.17
C THR A 397 -15.97 5.67 -24.06
N ARG A 398 -16.13 6.48 -23.02
CA ARG A 398 -15.17 6.56 -21.92
C ARG A 398 -15.00 5.23 -21.22
N ILE A 399 -16.09 4.52 -20.93
CA ILE A 399 -16.02 3.23 -20.23
C ILE A 399 -15.28 2.16 -21.07
N ILE A 400 -15.55 2.14 -22.38
CA ILE A 400 -14.90 1.18 -23.29
C ILE A 400 -13.42 1.49 -23.45
N GLU A 401 -13.06 2.77 -23.59
CA GLU A 401 -11.66 3.18 -23.84
C GLU A 401 -10.79 3.15 -22.60
N THR A 402 -11.32 3.57 -21.44
CA THR A 402 -10.50 3.72 -20.21
C THR A 402 -10.71 2.61 -19.20
N ASN A 403 -11.67 1.72 -19.41
CA ASN A 403 -12.09 0.69 -18.46
C ASN A 403 -12.40 1.24 -17.04
N SER A 404 -12.67 2.55 -16.92
CA SER A 404 -12.91 3.21 -15.64
C SER A 404 -14.37 3.13 -15.22
N LEU A 405 -14.62 2.96 -13.93
CA LEU A 405 -15.95 3.07 -13.33
C LEU A 405 -16.36 4.55 -13.16
N PRO A 406 -17.66 4.86 -13.24
CA PRO A 406 -18.15 6.17 -12.84
C PRO A 406 -18.13 6.29 -11.31
N ASP A 407 -17.86 7.49 -10.79
CA ASP A 407 -17.91 7.78 -9.37
C ASP A 407 -19.29 8.35 -8.99
N ILE A 408 -20.02 7.65 -8.12
CA ILE A 408 -21.25 8.17 -7.53
C ILE A 408 -20.90 8.89 -6.23
N ASP A 409 -20.60 10.18 -6.35
CA ASP A 409 -20.36 11.03 -5.19
C ASP A 409 -21.67 11.32 -4.44
N MET A 410 -21.68 11.07 -3.14
CA MET A 410 -22.83 11.36 -2.27
C MET A 410 -22.42 12.28 -1.12
N ASN A 411 -23.26 13.28 -0.81
CA ASN A 411 -23.14 14.07 0.40
C ASN A 411 -24.02 13.46 1.49
N ILE A 412 -23.37 12.89 2.49
CA ILE A 412 -24.01 12.17 3.60
C ILE A 412 -23.74 12.83 4.94
N SER A 413 -24.64 12.64 5.92
CA SER A 413 -24.49 13.20 7.27
C SER A 413 -23.33 12.55 8.05
N SER A 414 -23.17 11.23 7.91
CA SER A 414 -22.07 10.44 8.48
C SER A 414 -21.87 9.17 7.65
N GLN A 415 -20.70 8.56 7.72
CA GLN A 415 -20.37 7.34 6.97
C GLN A 415 -20.96 6.09 7.63
N GLU A 416 -20.98 6.03 8.94
CA GLU A 416 -21.32 4.84 9.73
C GLU A 416 -22.64 4.13 9.32
N PRO A 417 -23.80 4.80 9.13
CA PRO A 417 -25.03 4.12 8.72
C PRO A 417 -24.93 3.44 7.33
N PHE A 418 -24.18 4.06 6.42
CA PHE A 418 -24.02 3.56 5.04
C PHE A 418 -22.95 2.45 4.98
N GLU A 419 -21.88 2.55 5.75
CA GLU A 419 -20.88 1.50 5.90
C GLU A 419 -21.49 0.24 6.52
N ARG A 420 -22.29 0.39 7.59
CA ARG A 420 -23.06 -0.70 8.17
C ARG A 420 -23.98 -1.38 7.15
N ALA A 421 -24.68 -0.58 6.34
CA ALA A 421 -25.54 -1.09 5.28
C ALA A 421 -24.76 -1.85 4.21
N GLN A 422 -23.58 -1.35 3.84
CA GLN A 422 -22.71 -1.98 2.85
C GLN A 422 -22.19 -3.34 3.36
N ARG A 423 -21.70 -3.40 4.60
CA ARG A 423 -21.22 -4.65 5.23
C ARG A 423 -22.34 -5.68 5.36
N GLU A 424 -23.54 -5.27 5.71
CA GLU A 424 -24.70 -6.17 5.81
C GLU A 424 -25.14 -6.74 4.44
N ILE A 425 -25.05 -5.94 3.38
CA ILE A 425 -25.45 -6.36 2.02
C ILE A 425 -24.37 -7.22 1.35
N LEU A 426 -23.11 -6.87 1.49
CA LEU A 426 -21.98 -7.51 0.80
C LEU A 426 -21.32 -8.61 1.64
N GLY A 427 -21.47 -8.56 2.96
CA GLY A 427 -20.71 -9.35 3.94
C GLY A 427 -19.54 -8.57 4.52
N ASP A 428 -19.22 -8.79 5.78
CA ASP A 428 -18.15 -8.11 6.49
C ASP A 428 -16.78 -8.33 5.81
N ASP A 429 -16.56 -9.52 5.28
CA ASP A 429 -15.32 -9.92 4.59
C ASP A 429 -15.22 -9.42 3.15
N HIS A 430 -16.19 -8.60 2.68
CA HIS A 430 -16.25 -8.11 1.30
C HIS A 430 -16.38 -6.59 1.21
N ALA A 431 -16.38 -5.88 2.34
CA ALA A 431 -16.53 -4.43 2.39
C ALA A 431 -15.42 -3.79 3.24
N TYR A 432 -14.45 -3.18 2.58
CA TYR A 432 -13.29 -2.56 3.20
C TYR A 432 -13.23 -1.06 2.93
N PRO A 433 -12.82 -0.24 3.92
CA PRO A 433 -12.55 1.16 3.68
C PRO A 433 -11.32 1.32 2.76
N MET A 434 -11.45 2.16 1.74
CA MET A 434 -10.32 2.50 0.88
C MET A 434 -9.45 3.58 1.53
N ILE A 435 -8.14 3.32 1.57
CA ILE A 435 -7.14 4.32 1.97
C ILE A 435 -6.66 5.04 0.72
N ALA A 436 -6.73 6.38 0.75
CA ALA A 436 -6.18 7.23 -0.31
C ALA A 436 -4.91 7.92 0.20
N PHE A 437 -3.79 7.69 -0.47
CA PHE A 437 -2.53 8.37 -0.18
C PHE A 437 -2.41 9.62 -1.04
N GLY A 438 -2.24 10.77 -0.38
CA GLY A 438 -1.95 12.02 -1.06
C GLY A 438 -0.49 12.08 -1.51
N THR A 439 -0.24 12.45 -2.76
CA THR A 439 1.12 12.74 -3.23
C THR A 439 1.43 14.22 -3.08
N MET A 440 2.66 14.51 -2.64
CA MET A 440 3.12 15.88 -2.49
C MET A 440 3.34 16.53 -3.87
N LYS A 441 2.57 17.59 -4.18
CA LYS A 441 2.76 18.38 -5.39
C LYS A 441 3.69 19.58 -5.13
N LYS A 442 4.17 20.23 -6.19
CA LYS A 442 5.16 21.34 -6.15
C LYS A 442 4.87 22.38 -5.07
N LYS A 443 3.63 22.85 -4.91
CA LYS A 443 3.25 23.83 -3.88
C LYS A 443 3.44 23.30 -2.45
N ALA A 444 3.12 22.05 -2.21
CA ALA A 444 3.30 21.42 -0.90
C ALA A 444 4.79 21.14 -0.62
N ALA A 445 5.53 20.68 -1.63
CA ALA A 445 6.98 20.48 -1.55
C ALA A 445 7.71 21.79 -1.22
N PHE A 446 7.38 22.88 -1.92
CA PHE A 446 7.95 24.20 -1.62
C PHE A 446 7.67 24.64 -0.19
N LYS A 447 6.44 24.45 0.31
CA LYS A 447 6.10 24.79 1.70
C LYS A 447 6.86 23.94 2.71
N MET A 448 7.06 22.64 2.44
CA MET A 448 7.89 21.78 3.29
C MET A 448 9.34 22.24 3.32
N TYR A 449 9.94 22.47 2.17
CA TYR A 449 11.30 22.98 2.05
C TYR A 449 11.49 24.30 2.80
N ALA A 450 10.59 25.25 2.60
CA ALA A 450 10.68 26.54 3.28
C ALA A 450 10.51 26.41 4.81
N ARG A 451 9.69 25.46 5.28
CA ARG A 451 9.59 25.14 6.72
C ARG A 451 10.92 24.58 7.24
N ALA A 452 11.53 23.63 6.52
CA ALA A 452 12.84 23.07 6.88
C ALA A 452 13.92 24.18 6.98
N LYS A 453 13.88 25.14 6.04
CA LYS A 453 14.80 26.31 6.02
C LYS A 453 14.36 27.47 6.93
N LYS A 454 13.26 27.32 7.69
CA LYS A 454 12.71 28.38 8.56
C LYS A 454 12.44 29.70 7.82
N LEU A 455 12.04 29.60 6.53
CA LEU A 455 11.67 30.77 5.73
C LEU A 455 10.25 31.21 6.11
N ASP A 456 10.03 32.53 6.13
CA ASP A 456 8.70 33.10 6.34
C ASP A 456 7.82 32.92 5.11
N PHE A 457 6.52 32.72 5.30
CA PHE A 457 5.56 32.41 4.24
C PHE A 457 4.52 33.50 3.98
N ASP A 458 4.56 34.56 4.73
CA ASP A 458 3.60 35.67 4.57
C ASP A 458 3.86 36.55 3.35
#